data_679c463a0cabd5f09fe909992db758fc
#
_entry.id   679c463a0cabd5f09fe909992db758fc
#
_cell.length_a   1.000
_cell.length_b   1.000
_cell.length_c   1.000
_cell.angle_alpha   90.00
_cell.angle_beta   90.00
_cell.angle_gamma   90.00
#
_symmetry.space_group_name_H-M   'P 1'
#
loop_
_entity.id
_entity.type
_entity.pdbx_description
1 polymer ?
#
loop_
_entity_poly.entity_id
_entity_poly.type
_entity_poly.pdbx_seq_one_letter_code
_entity_poly.pdbx_strand_id
1 'polypeptide(L)'
;DTSVLTTLPAREMRAGYAEVAKYGLLGDAEFFSWLEAHWQSVFGNNGPALTTAIETSVAAKAAIVARDETETGDRALLNLGHTFGHALEAWTGYSDRLLHGEGVSIGMCMAFRLSEELGLCPAGTSVRVTNHLKAVGLPTRIADIPGGKADAAELLRLMGQDKKVKAGKLTFILVRDIGQAFVTRDVAPETALAFLEREIGR
;
A
#
# COMPACT_ATOMS: atom_id res chain seq x y z
N ASP A 1 -2.40 18.85 16.21
CA ASP A 1 -2.34 20.13 15.48
C ASP A 1 -1.92 19.89 14.03
N THR A 2 -2.88 20.06 13.10
CA THR A 2 -2.64 19.86 11.67
C THR A 2 -1.83 20.98 11.02
N SER A 3 -1.62 22.12 11.70
CA SER A 3 -0.86 23.25 11.16
C SER A 3 0.60 22.90 10.86
N VAL A 4 1.17 21.94 11.57
CA VAL A 4 2.54 21.46 11.33
C VAL A 4 2.72 20.81 9.95
N LEU A 5 1.65 20.29 9.36
CA LEU A 5 1.69 19.67 8.02
C LEU A 5 1.90 20.70 6.90
N THR A 6 1.67 21.99 7.16
CA THR A 6 1.92 23.06 6.16
C THR A 6 3.39 23.21 5.80
N THR A 7 4.29 22.68 6.63
CA THR A 7 5.75 22.73 6.40
C THR A 7 6.27 21.52 5.61
N LEU A 8 5.44 20.50 5.40
CA LEU A 8 5.86 19.31 4.65
C LEU A 8 6.01 19.60 3.15
N PRO A 9 7.09 19.14 2.54
CA PRO A 9 7.20 19.11 1.08
C PRO A 9 6.05 18.33 0.44
N ALA A 10 5.61 18.75 -0.74
CA ALA A 10 4.46 18.13 -1.42
C ALA A 10 4.65 16.62 -1.67
N ARG A 11 5.88 16.15 -1.89
CA ARG A 11 6.21 14.72 -2.06
C ARG A 11 5.97 13.95 -0.77
N GLU A 12 6.42 14.49 0.37
CA GLU A 12 6.23 13.89 1.69
C GLU A 12 4.74 13.83 2.08
N MET A 13 4.01 14.90 1.77
CA MET A 13 2.56 14.95 2.01
C MET A 13 1.82 13.88 1.21
N ARG A 14 2.20 13.66 -0.07
CA ARG A 14 1.66 12.57 -0.88
C ARG A 14 2.04 11.20 -0.32
N ALA A 15 3.29 11.01 0.09
CA ALA A 15 3.74 9.78 0.73
C ALA A 15 2.90 9.47 1.99
N GLY A 16 2.63 10.47 2.83
CA GLY A 16 1.72 10.34 3.97
C GLY A 16 0.30 9.98 3.56
N TYR A 17 -0.19 10.52 2.45
CA TYR A 17 -1.52 10.19 1.93
C TYR A 17 -1.66 8.72 1.51
N ALA A 18 -0.61 8.06 1.05
CA ALA A 18 -0.66 6.63 0.76
C ALA A 18 -1.08 5.82 2.00
N GLU A 19 -0.61 6.19 3.19
CA GLU A 19 -1.00 5.59 4.46
C GLU A 19 -2.46 5.90 4.83
N VAL A 20 -2.96 7.08 4.51
CA VAL A 20 -4.39 7.42 4.67
C VAL A 20 -5.26 6.56 3.75
N ALA A 21 -4.93 6.48 2.46
CA ALA A 21 -5.67 5.67 1.49
C ALA A 21 -5.68 4.19 1.86
N LYS A 22 -4.62 3.69 2.48
CA LYS A 22 -4.52 2.31 2.95
C LYS A 22 -5.67 1.94 3.89
N TYR A 23 -6.12 2.82 4.79
CA TYR A 23 -7.24 2.51 5.69
C TYR A 23 -8.55 2.29 4.95
N GLY A 24 -8.82 3.07 3.93
CA GLY A 24 -9.96 2.83 3.04
C GLY A 24 -9.86 1.50 2.31
N LEU A 25 -8.67 1.20 1.76
CA LEU A 25 -8.42 -0.01 0.98
C LEU A 25 -8.44 -1.29 1.82
N LEU A 26 -8.00 -1.24 3.06
CA LEU A 26 -7.92 -2.44 3.92
C LEU A 26 -9.23 -2.79 4.61
N GLY A 27 -10.09 -1.81 4.93
CA GLY A 27 -11.24 -2.09 5.80
C GLY A 27 -12.43 -1.12 5.70
N ASP A 28 -12.39 -0.06 4.86
CA ASP A 28 -13.44 0.94 4.78
C ASP A 28 -13.63 1.48 3.35
N ALA A 29 -14.43 0.77 2.57
CA ALA A 29 -14.71 1.14 1.18
C ALA A 29 -15.43 2.50 1.04
N GLU A 30 -16.22 2.91 2.04
CA GLU A 30 -16.90 4.21 2.04
C GLU A 30 -15.88 5.34 2.22
N PHE A 31 -14.93 5.14 3.12
CA PHE A 31 -13.83 6.09 3.30
C PHE A 31 -12.96 6.18 2.03
N PHE A 32 -12.69 5.05 1.35
CA PHE A 32 -11.95 5.12 0.08
C PHE A 32 -12.72 5.90 -0.98
N SER A 33 -14.04 5.69 -1.11
CA SER A 33 -14.88 6.45 -2.03
C SER A 33 -14.93 7.94 -1.68
N TRP A 34 -14.93 8.26 -0.39
CA TRP A 34 -14.84 9.64 0.08
C TRP A 34 -13.50 10.28 -0.30
N LEU A 35 -12.39 9.54 -0.16
CA LEU A 35 -11.06 10.00 -0.58
C LEU A 35 -11.00 10.26 -2.08
N GLU A 36 -11.60 9.40 -2.92
CA GLU A 36 -11.67 9.62 -4.37
C GLU A 36 -12.37 10.94 -4.73
N ALA A 37 -13.42 11.30 -3.99
CA ALA A 37 -14.17 12.53 -4.22
C ALA A 37 -13.51 13.79 -3.63
N HIS A 38 -12.65 13.66 -2.60
CA HIS A 38 -12.20 14.80 -1.79
C HIS A 38 -10.67 14.95 -1.70
N TRP A 39 -9.88 14.12 -2.38
CA TRP A 39 -8.41 14.14 -2.23
C TRP A 39 -7.80 15.52 -2.50
N GLN A 40 -8.32 16.30 -3.49
CA GLN A 40 -7.84 17.66 -3.74
C GLN A 40 -8.03 18.57 -2.52
N SER A 41 -9.15 18.42 -1.83
CA SER A 41 -9.44 19.19 -0.60
C SER A 41 -8.58 18.73 0.59
N VAL A 42 -8.19 17.46 0.63
CA VAL A 42 -7.25 16.94 1.65
C VAL A 42 -5.88 17.60 1.53
N PHE A 43 -5.42 17.89 0.30
CA PHE A 43 -4.19 18.63 0.07
C PHE A 43 -4.36 20.16 0.17
N GLY A 44 -5.58 20.65 0.35
CA GLY A 44 -5.84 22.05 0.63
C GLY A 44 -5.38 22.43 2.04
N ASN A 45 -4.84 23.65 2.19
CA ASN A 45 -4.22 24.13 3.43
C ASN A 45 -5.17 24.03 4.65
N ASN A 46 -4.92 23.07 5.53
CA ASN A 46 -5.59 22.88 6.84
C ASN A 46 -7.12 22.91 6.84
N GLY A 47 -7.75 22.42 5.77
CA GLY A 47 -9.20 22.38 5.66
C GLY A 47 -9.84 21.22 6.44
N PRO A 48 -11.19 21.25 6.60
CA PRO A 48 -11.94 20.17 7.25
C PRO A 48 -11.69 18.78 6.64
N ALA A 49 -11.44 18.70 5.33
CA ALA A 49 -11.15 17.43 4.64
C ALA A 49 -9.85 16.78 5.14
N LEU A 50 -8.80 17.54 5.38
CA LEU A 50 -7.55 17.03 5.96
C LEU A 50 -7.80 16.49 7.37
N THR A 51 -8.53 17.23 8.19
CA THR A 51 -8.89 16.80 9.56
C THR A 51 -9.68 15.50 9.51
N THR A 52 -10.72 15.41 8.68
CA THR A 52 -11.52 14.18 8.49
C THR A 52 -10.64 12.99 8.08
N ALA A 53 -9.73 13.19 7.11
CA ALA A 53 -8.84 12.12 6.66
C ALA A 53 -7.93 11.60 7.77
N ILE A 54 -7.39 12.50 8.60
CA ILE A 54 -6.53 12.16 9.74
C ILE A 54 -7.33 11.46 10.84
N GLU A 55 -8.46 12.02 11.26
CA GLU A 55 -9.30 11.47 12.35
C GLU A 55 -9.79 10.07 11.98
N THR A 56 -10.28 9.86 10.74
CA THR A 56 -10.71 8.55 10.27
C THR A 56 -9.56 7.54 10.29
N SER A 57 -8.37 7.94 9.82
CA SER A 57 -7.18 7.08 9.81
C SER A 57 -6.73 6.70 11.22
N VAL A 58 -6.71 7.67 12.15
CA VAL A 58 -6.35 7.44 13.55
C VAL A 58 -7.35 6.52 14.23
N ALA A 59 -8.64 6.75 14.02
CA ALA A 59 -9.71 5.91 14.56
C ALA A 59 -9.63 4.47 14.03
N ALA A 60 -9.42 4.29 12.73
CA ALA A 60 -9.26 2.99 12.10
C ALA A 60 -8.04 2.24 12.68
N LYS A 61 -6.89 2.90 12.78
CA LYS A 61 -5.69 2.31 13.40
C LYS A 61 -5.93 1.92 14.86
N ALA A 62 -6.50 2.82 15.65
CA ALA A 62 -6.78 2.58 17.06
C ALA A 62 -7.73 1.36 17.24
N ALA A 63 -8.78 1.26 16.42
CA ALA A 63 -9.71 0.14 16.45
C ALA A 63 -9.03 -1.20 16.13
N ILE A 64 -8.12 -1.23 15.15
CA ILE A 64 -7.37 -2.46 14.79
C ILE A 64 -6.40 -2.82 15.90
N VAL A 65 -5.63 -1.87 16.42
CA VAL A 65 -4.65 -2.11 17.50
C VAL A 65 -5.36 -2.56 18.80
N ALA A 66 -6.51 -1.99 19.14
CA ALA A 66 -7.28 -2.38 20.32
C ALA A 66 -7.79 -3.83 20.23
N ARG A 67 -8.06 -4.35 19.02
CA ARG A 67 -8.47 -5.75 18.80
C ARG A 67 -7.30 -6.73 18.79
N ASP A 68 -6.10 -6.27 18.47
CA ASP A 68 -4.92 -7.12 18.29
C ASP A 68 -3.64 -6.37 18.69
N GLU A 69 -3.38 -6.26 20.00
CA GLU A 69 -2.18 -5.57 20.53
C GLU A 69 -0.88 -6.29 20.15
N THR A 70 -0.91 -7.60 19.99
CA THR A 70 0.28 -8.45 19.85
C THR A 70 0.62 -8.84 18.40
N GLU A 71 -0.14 -8.31 17.43
CA GLU A 71 0.07 -8.58 15.99
C GLU A 71 -0.01 -10.08 15.63
N THR A 72 -0.99 -10.75 16.19
CA THR A 72 -1.24 -12.19 15.92
C THR A 72 -2.37 -12.44 14.93
N GLY A 73 -3.15 -11.42 14.58
CA GLY A 73 -4.35 -11.50 13.76
C GLY A 73 -4.57 -10.25 12.87
N ASP A 74 -5.62 -9.50 13.18
CA ASP A 74 -6.12 -8.36 12.37
C ASP A 74 -5.09 -7.23 12.17
N ARG A 75 -4.17 -7.03 13.11
CA ARG A 75 -3.14 -6.00 13.00
C ARG A 75 -2.21 -6.21 11.79
N ALA A 76 -2.05 -7.45 11.36
CA ALA A 76 -1.30 -7.75 10.15
C ALA A 76 -1.88 -7.06 8.89
N LEU A 77 -3.20 -6.75 8.86
CA LEU A 77 -3.85 -6.03 7.76
C LEU A 77 -3.27 -4.63 7.54
N LEU A 78 -2.74 -3.98 8.59
CA LEU A 78 -2.06 -2.68 8.48
C LEU A 78 -0.85 -2.72 7.53
N ASN A 79 -0.39 -3.92 7.20
CA ASN A 79 0.71 -4.14 6.25
C ASN A 79 0.24 -4.30 4.79
N LEU A 80 -1.00 -3.92 4.43
CA LEU A 80 -1.42 -3.89 3.04
C LEU A 80 -0.44 -3.02 2.21
N GLY A 81 0.10 -3.59 1.14
CA GLY A 81 1.16 -2.96 0.33
C GLY A 81 2.59 -3.12 0.85
N HIS A 82 2.79 -3.36 2.15
CA HIS A 82 4.13 -3.37 2.75
C HIS A 82 5.00 -4.56 2.34
N THR A 83 4.43 -5.71 2.03
CA THR A 83 5.21 -6.88 1.58
C THR A 83 6.00 -6.56 0.31
N PHE A 84 5.39 -5.88 -0.65
CA PHE A 84 6.06 -5.38 -1.85
C PHE A 84 6.83 -4.09 -1.56
N GLY A 85 6.24 -3.15 -0.83
CA GLY A 85 6.82 -1.84 -0.52
C GLY A 85 8.19 -1.95 0.16
N HIS A 86 8.31 -2.75 1.22
CA HIS A 86 9.59 -2.96 1.91
C HIS A 86 10.67 -3.60 1.03
N ALA A 87 10.29 -4.51 0.13
CA ALA A 87 11.24 -5.07 -0.83
C ALA A 87 11.74 -4.00 -1.82
N LEU A 88 10.87 -3.10 -2.25
CA LEU A 88 11.24 -1.96 -3.12
C LEU A 88 12.10 -0.94 -2.37
N GLU A 89 11.80 -0.64 -1.10
CA GLU A 89 12.66 0.21 -0.26
C GLU A 89 14.05 -0.40 -0.06
N ALA A 90 14.12 -1.69 0.22
CA ALA A 90 15.39 -2.41 0.36
C ALA A 90 16.18 -2.43 -0.96
N TRP A 91 15.52 -2.67 -2.09
CA TRP A 91 16.13 -2.60 -3.42
C TRP A 91 16.67 -1.20 -3.75
N THR A 92 15.98 -0.15 -3.33
CA THR A 92 16.46 1.23 -3.50
C THR A 92 17.50 1.66 -2.46
N GLY A 93 17.86 0.77 -1.51
CA GLY A 93 18.81 1.04 -0.46
C GLY A 93 18.31 2.00 0.62
N TYR A 94 16.97 2.05 0.84
CA TYR A 94 16.31 2.98 1.78
C TYR A 94 16.70 4.44 1.54
N SER A 95 16.83 4.80 0.28
CA SER A 95 17.26 6.14 -0.15
C SER A 95 16.08 7.02 -0.54
N ASP A 96 16.36 8.30 -0.85
CA ASP A 96 15.38 9.27 -1.34
C ASP A 96 14.82 8.97 -2.75
N ARG A 97 15.34 7.92 -3.41
CA ARG A 97 14.79 7.37 -4.65
C ARG A 97 13.34 6.91 -4.50
N LEU A 98 12.99 6.40 -3.30
CA LEU A 98 11.67 5.88 -2.98
C LEU A 98 11.35 6.18 -1.50
N LEU A 99 10.41 7.07 -1.27
CA LEU A 99 9.89 7.28 0.08
C LEU A 99 9.02 6.10 0.52
N HIS A 100 8.93 5.85 1.82
CA HIS A 100 8.13 4.76 2.38
C HIS A 100 6.70 4.72 1.80
N GLY A 101 5.97 5.83 1.89
CA GLY A 101 4.59 5.89 1.37
C GLY A 101 4.48 5.70 -0.15
N GLU A 102 5.53 6.05 -0.91
CA GLU A 102 5.60 5.75 -2.34
C GLU A 102 5.73 4.24 -2.58
N GLY A 103 6.59 3.57 -1.79
CA GLY A 103 6.71 2.11 -1.80
C GLY A 103 5.41 1.41 -1.41
N VAL A 104 4.71 1.93 -0.40
CA VAL A 104 3.39 1.42 0.03
C VAL A 104 2.35 1.63 -1.07
N SER A 105 2.34 2.76 -1.78
CA SER A 105 1.44 3.03 -2.92
C SER A 105 1.61 2.00 -4.03
N ILE A 106 2.85 1.78 -4.48
CA ILE A 106 3.16 0.75 -5.49
C ILE A 106 2.72 -0.63 -4.97
N GLY A 107 3.07 -0.94 -3.73
CA GLY A 107 2.75 -2.23 -3.10
C GLY A 107 1.26 -2.50 -2.97
N MET A 108 0.43 -1.49 -2.66
CA MET A 108 -1.02 -1.61 -2.67
C MET A 108 -1.54 -1.90 -4.08
N CYS A 109 -1.10 -1.16 -5.09
CA CYS A 109 -1.47 -1.44 -6.48
C CYS A 109 -1.09 -2.88 -6.89
N MET A 110 0.10 -3.35 -6.49
CA MET A 110 0.54 -4.73 -6.75
C MET A 110 -0.32 -5.75 -6.01
N ALA A 111 -0.68 -5.51 -4.74
CA ALA A 111 -1.54 -6.40 -3.97
C ALA A 111 -2.93 -6.56 -4.62
N PHE A 112 -3.53 -5.47 -5.11
CA PHE A 112 -4.79 -5.51 -5.84
C PHE A 112 -4.67 -6.25 -7.18
N ARG A 113 -3.61 -6.00 -7.97
CA ARG A 113 -3.37 -6.72 -9.24
C ARG A 113 -3.14 -8.21 -9.02
N LEU A 114 -2.35 -8.58 -8.02
CA LEU A 114 -2.14 -9.99 -7.68
C LEU A 114 -3.46 -10.65 -7.24
N SER A 115 -4.28 -9.96 -6.47
CA SER A 115 -5.60 -10.47 -6.05
C SER A 115 -6.52 -10.72 -7.24
N GLU A 116 -6.54 -9.83 -8.24
CA GLU A 116 -7.29 -10.04 -9.49
C GLU A 116 -6.75 -11.22 -10.31
N GLU A 117 -5.42 -11.31 -10.48
CA GLU A 117 -4.78 -12.40 -11.23
C GLU A 117 -5.05 -13.77 -10.58
N LEU A 118 -5.19 -13.82 -9.26
CA LEU A 118 -5.55 -15.04 -8.52
C LEU A 118 -7.07 -15.30 -8.47
N GLY A 119 -7.89 -14.42 -9.06
CA GLY A 119 -9.35 -14.54 -9.03
C GLY A 119 -9.98 -14.30 -7.66
N LEU A 120 -9.27 -13.62 -6.76
CA LEU A 120 -9.71 -13.32 -5.40
C LEU A 120 -10.52 -12.03 -5.29
N CYS A 121 -10.38 -11.15 -6.28
CA CYS A 121 -10.93 -9.80 -6.31
C CYS A 121 -11.61 -9.57 -7.67
N PRO A 122 -12.72 -8.82 -7.76
CA PRO A 122 -13.36 -8.49 -9.03
C PRO A 122 -12.44 -7.77 -10.00
N ALA A 123 -12.52 -8.12 -11.28
CA ALA A 123 -11.74 -7.46 -12.33
C ALA A 123 -12.07 -5.95 -12.40
N GLY A 124 -11.01 -5.13 -12.56
CA GLY A 124 -11.13 -3.67 -12.63
C GLY A 124 -10.96 -2.96 -11.29
N THR A 125 -10.98 -3.66 -10.16
CA THR A 125 -10.76 -3.07 -8.83
C THR A 125 -9.34 -2.48 -8.72
N SER A 126 -8.32 -3.19 -9.23
CA SER A 126 -6.93 -2.71 -9.26
C SER A 126 -6.76 -1.46 -10.12
N VAL A 127 -7.52 -1.35 -11.21
CA VAL A 127 -7.53 -0.17 -12.07
C VAL A 127 -8.10 1.05 -11.33
N ARG A 128 -9.20 0.88 -10.58
CA ARG A 128 -9.80 1.94 -9.77
C ARG A 128 -8.80 2.47 -8.74
N VAL A 129 -8.15 1.58 -7.98
CA VAL A 129 -7.15 1.95 -6.99
C VAL A 129 -5.95 2.65 -7.63
N THR A 130 -5.41 2.09 -8.71
CA THR A 130 -4.28 2.67 -9.45
C THR A 130 -4.60 4.07 -9.97
N ASN A 131 -5.80 4.27 -10.54
CA ASN A 131 -6.22 5.57 -11.06
C ASN A 131 -6.30 6.63 -9.96
N HIS A 132 -6.84 6.27 -8.79
CA HIS A 132 -6.91 7.19 -7.66
C HIS A 132 -5.51 7.61 -7.17
N LEU A 133 -4.64 6.64 -6.89
CA LEU A 133 -3.29 6.93 -6.39
C LEU A 133 -2.45 7.72 -7.41
N LYS A 134 -2.62 7.40 -8.70
CA LYS A 134 -1.99 8.17 -9.79
C LYS A 134 -2.54 9.60 -9.89
N ALA A 135 -3.84 9.80 -9.72
CA ALA A 135 -4.45 11.15 -9.72
C ALA A 135 -3.91 12.02 -8.59
N VAL A 136 -3.62 11.43 -7.44
CA VAL A 136 -2.95 12.08 -6.30
C VAL A 136 -1.48 12.43 -6.60
N GLY A 137 -0.89 11.80 -7.61
CA GLY A 137 0.52 11.98 -7.99
C GLY A 137 1.48 11.04 -7.26
N LEU A 138 0.98 9.89 -6.80
CA LEU A 138 1.78 8.82 -6.24
C LEU A 138 2.25 7.84 -7.33
N PRO A 139 3.45 7.24 -7.21
CA PRO A 139 3.87 6.16 -8.09
C PRO A 139 3.00 4.92 -7.87
N THR A 140 2.74 4.17 -8.93
CA THR A 140 1.82 3.03 -8.94
C THR A 140 2.42 1.77 -9.57
N ARG A 141 3.64 1.89 -10.13
CA ARG A 141 4.37 0.81 -10.80
C ARG A 141 5.83 0.81 -10.38
N ILE A 142 6.49 -0.32 -10.48
CA ILE A 142 7.93 -0.44 -10.25
C ILE A 142 8.71 0.47 -11.22
N ALA A 143 8.25 0.58 -12.46
CA ALA A 143 8.86 1.44 -13.48
C ALA A 143 8.80 2.95 -13.16
N ASP A 144 7.95 3.38 -12.23
CA ASP A 144 7.87 4.77 -11.79
C ASP A 144 9.02 5.14 -10.83
N ILE A 145 9.79 4.17 -10.32
CA ILE A 145 10.93 4.37 -9.42
C ILE A 145 12.17 4.78 -10.25
N PRO A 146 12.79 5.94 -9.98
CA PRO A 146 13.96 6.36 -10.73
C PRO A 146 15.20 5.50 -10.43
N GLY A 147 16.14 5.40 -11.38
CA GLY A 147 17.51 4.92 -11.14
C GLY A 147 17.75 3.42 -11.25
N GLY A 148 17.16 2.76 -12.23
CA GLY A 148 17.54 1.39 -12.58
C GLY A 148 16.36 0.44 -12.74
N LYS A 149 16.67 -0.75 -13.25
CA LYS A 149 15.68 -1.81 -13.48
C LYS A 149 15.77 -2.83 -12.34
N ALA A 150 14.64 -3.12 -11.71
CA ALA A 150 14.59 -4.14 -10.68
C ALA A 150 14.75 -5.55 -11.28
N ASP A 151 15.22 -6.48 -10.48
CA ASP A 151 15.26 -7.91 -10.78
C ASP A 151 14.22 -8.65 -9.94
N ALA A 152 13.42 -9.51 -10.57
CA ALA A 152 12.32 -10.19 -9.90
C ALA A 152 12.79 -11.19 -8.83
N ALA A 153 13.88 -11.92 -9.09
CA ALA A 153 14.43 -12.86 -8.13
C ALA A 153 15.03 -12.13 -6.92
N GLU A 154 15.66 -10.98 -7.13
CA GLU A 154 16.16 -10.13 -6.05
C GLU A 154 15.01 -9.58 -5.21
N LEU A 155 13.95 -9.05 -5.82
CA LEU A 155 12.77 -8.57 -5.08
C LEU A 155 12.12 -9.68 -4.26
N LEU A 156 11.96 -10.89 -4.83
CA LEU A 156 11.42 -12.05 -4.12
C LEU A 156 12.29 -12.43 -2.92
N ARG A 157 13.62 -12.40 -3.08
CA ARG A 157 14.56 -12.64 -2.00
C ARG A 157 14.44 -11.60 -0.88
N LEU A 158 14.31 -10.31 -1.23
CA LEU A 158 14.11 -9.22 -0.27
C LEU A 158 12.79 -9.35 0.48
N MET A 159 11.70 -9.75 -0.19
CA MET A 159 10.43 -10.06 0.46
C MET A 159 10.58 -11.19 1.49
N GLY A 160 11.44 -12.17 1.23
CA GLY A 160 11.72 -13.28 2.15
C GLY A 160 12.59 -12.90 3.36
N GLN A 161 13.30 -11.79 3.33
CA GLN A 161 14.12 -11.30 4.45
C GLN A 161 13.32 -10.50 5.50
N ASP A 162 12.13 -10.02 5.17
CA ASP A 162 11.25 -9.38 6.13
C ASP A 162 10.82 -10.40 7.20
N LYS A 163 10.75 -9.98 8.48
CA LYS A 163 10.38 -10.79 9.66
C LYS A 163 9.03 -11.52 9.54
N LYS A 164 8.33 -11.31 8.42
CA LYS A 164 7.02 -11.90 8.09
C LYS A 164 7.08 -13.32 7.52
N VAL A 165 8.27 -13.91 7.34
CA VAL A 165 8.42 -15.31 6.95
C VAL A 165 8.20 -16.19 8.18
N LYS A 166 6.99 -16.70 8.35
CA LYS A 166 6.70 -17.76 9.33
C LYS A 166 6.76 -19.11 8.63
N ALA A 167 7.61 -20.00 9.13
CA ALA A 167 7.79 -21.37 8.60
C ALA A 167 8.18 -21.43 7.10
N GLY A 168 9.00 -20.46 6.62
CA GLY A 168 9.48 -20.46 5.23
C GLY A 168 8.47 -20.00 4.18
N LYS A 169 7.25 -19.58 4.58
CA LYS A 169 6.23 -19.07 3.66
C LYS A 169 6.11 -17.55 3.75
N LEU A 170 6.06 -16.89 2.59
CA LEU A 170 5.78 -15.47 2.50
C LEU A 170 4.35 -15.18 2.99
N THR A 171 4.19 -14.10 3.73
CA THR A 171 2.87 -13.61 4.16
C THR A 171 2.48 -12.44 3.27
N PHE A 172 1.34 -12.54 2.62
CA PHE A 172 0.74 -11.49 1.81
C PHE A 172 -0.50 -10.94 2.49
N ILE A 173 -0.72 -9.66 2.32
CA ILE A 173 -2.02 -9.03 2.55
C ILE A 173 -2.62 -8.80 1.17
N LEU A 174 -3.63 -9.57 0.84
CA LEU A 174 -4.39 -9.49 -0.41
C LEU A 174 -5.80 -8.97 -0.13
N VAL A 175 -6.60 -8.81 -1.17
CA VAL A 175 -7.94 -8.21 -1.05
C VAL A 175 -9.00 -9.07 -1.75
N ARG A 176 -10.22 -9.07 -1.20
CA ARG A 176 -11.42 -9.61 -1.88
C ARG A 176 -12.17 -8.52 -2.61
N ASP A 177 -12.05 -7.27 -2.15
CA ASP A 177 -12.54 -6.04 -2.76
C ASP A 177 -11.91 -4.85 -2.02
N ILE A 178 -12.23 -3.62 -2.42
CA ILE A 178 -11.89 -2.41 -1.66
C ILE A 178 -12.54 -2.51 -0.27
N GLY A 179 -11.75 -2.28 0.77
CA GLY A 179 -12.20 -2.41 2.16
C GLY A 179 -12.27 -3.85 2.68
N GLN A 180 -11.75 -4.84 1.95
CA GLN A 180 -11.83 -6.24 2.31
C GLN A 180 -10.47 -6.94 2.20
N ALA A 181 -9.49 -6.44 2.94
CA ALA A 181 -8.17 -7.05 3.01
C ALA A 181 -8.15 -8.31 3.90
N PHE A 182 -7.29 -9.26 3.57
CA PHE A 182 -7.08 -10.47 4.34
C PHE A 182 -5.64 -10.95 4.27
N VAL A 183 -5.23 -11.71 5.28
CA VAL A 183 -3.89 -12.31 5.36
C VAL A 183 -3.90 -13.66 4.66
N THR A 184 -2.90 -13.95 3.83
CA THR A 184 -2.71 -15.27 3.21
C THR A 184 -1.24 -15.67 3.16
N ARG A 185 -0.99 -16.98 3.15
CA ARG A 185 0.31 -17.64 2.92
C ARG A 185 0.23 -18.67 1.80
N ASP A 186 -0.86 -18.63 1.03
CA ASP A 186 -1.16 -19.62 0.00
C ASP A 186 -0.69 -19.20 -1.41
N VAL A 187 0.10 -18.11 -1.49
CA VAL A 187 0.76 -17.71 -2.73
C VAL A 187 2.09 -18.47 -2.83
N ALA A 188 2.20 -19.34 -3.81
CA ALA A 188 3.42 -20.10 -4.07
C ALA A 188 4.57 -19.15 -4.50
N PRO A 189 5.82 -19.42 -4.12
CA PRO A 189 6.97 -18.59 -4.52
C PRO A 189 7.09 -18.42 -6.04
N GLU A 190 6.78 -19.44 -6.81
CA GLU A 190 6.81 -19.42 -8.28
C GLU A 190 5.75 -18.47 -8.84
N THR A 191 4.57 -18.44 -8.23
CA THR A 191 3.49 -17.52 -8.59
C THR A 191 3.91 -16.07 -8.28
N ALA A 192 4.51 -15.83 -7.13
CA ALA A 192 5.01 -14.52 -6.75
C ALA A 192 6.13 -14.04 -7.68
N LEU A 193 7.06 -14.95 -8.07
CA LEU A 193 8.15 -14.63 -9.00
C LEU A 193 7.58 -14.25 -10.37
N ALA A 194 6.71 -15.07 -10.94
CA ALA A 194 6.10 -14.81 -12.24
C ALA A 194 5.27 -13.51 -12.24
N PHE A 195 4.61 -13.18 -11.13
CA PHE A 195 3.94 -11.90 -10.95
C PHE A 195 4.93 -10.72 -10.97
N LEU A 196 6.03 -10.79 -10.21
CA LEU A 196 7.07 -9.76 -10.17
C LEU A 196 7.70 -9.52 -11.54
N GLU A 197 7.97 -10.57 -12.31
CA GLU A 197 8.49 -10.47 -13.70
C GLU A 197 7.54 -9.64 -14.59
N ARG A 198 6.23 -9.88 -14.48
CA ARG A 198 5.22 -9.11 -15.23
C ARG A 198 5.14 -7.65 -14.77
N GLU A 199 5.23 -7.40 -13.46
CA GLU A 199 5.18 -6.05 -12.89
C GLU A 199 6.40 -5.19 -13.27
N ILE A 200 7.58 -5.80 -13.40
CA ILE A 200 8.80 -5.13 -13.87
C ILE A 200 8.73 -4.80 -15.37
N GLY A 201 8.02 -5.60 -16.14
CA GLY A 201 7.84 -5.41 -17.59
C GLY A 201 6.74 -4.39 -17.98
N ARG A 202 5.94 -3.98 -17.01
CA ARG A 202 4.87 -2.97 -17.20
C ARG A 202 5.39 -1.56 -17.13
#